data_b77e501a0e0629eeb3d114b593d2fdec
#
_entry.id   b77e501a0e0629eeb3d114b593d2fdec
#
_cell.length_a   1.000
_cell.length_b   1.000
_cell.length_c   1.000
_cell.angle_alpha   90.00
_cell.angle_beta   90.00
_cell.angle_gamma   90.00
#
_symmetry.space_group_name_H-M   'P 1'
#
loop_
_entity.id
_entity.type
_entity.pdbx_description
1 polymer ?
#
loop_
_entity_poly.entity_id
_entity_poly.type
_entity_poly.pdbx_seq_one_letter_code
_entity_poly.pdbx_strand_id
1 'polypeptide(L)'
;IIITTNAQTVIDVDLYRIAEDMVDGPEAIAFDDEGKMYTANEDGRIIVLPRDGTDPYDFAQTEGRPLGLKFDLQGNLIVADAYEGLLSIDTTGEITILSTECDSLPFLLTDDLDISSDGIIYFSDASSVNNLENNGDDWGEPNGRLLAYDPQTNETSLLLDGLYFANGVALAPDESYVLVNESSLGRVRRYWLAGPNTGETEVFSYIYG
;
A
#
# COMPACT_ATOMS: atom_id res chain seq x y z
N ILE A 1 -7.28 -29.71 40.33
CA ILE A 1 -6.34 -29.44 39.22
C ILE A 1 -7.23 -29.31 37.99
N ILE A 2 -7.45 -28.07 37.54
CA ILE A 2 -8.17 -27.79 36.29
C ILE A 2 -7.11 -27.78 35.22
N ILE A 3 -7.11 -28.77 34.34
CA ILE A 3 -6.29 -28.78 33.14
C ILE A 3 -7.14 -28.07 32.05
N THR A 4 -6.85 -26.81 31.79
CA THR A 4 -7.35 -26.14 30.59
C THR A 4 -6.49 -26.59 29.43
N THR A 5 -6.99 -27.54 28.64
CA THR A 5 -6.44 -27.78 27.30
C THR A 5 -6.86 -26.63 26.40
N ASN A 6 -5.91 -25.80 25.99
CA ASN A 6 -6.11 -24.92 24.85
C ASN A 6 -6.36 -25.81 23.63
N ALA A 7 -7.62 -26.01 23.29
CA ALA A 7 -7.97 -26.59 22.01
C ALA A 7 -7.53 -25.60 20.93
N GLN A 8 -6.40 -25.85 20.32
CA GLN A 8 -6.00 -25.18 19.11
C GLN A 8 -7.01 -25.60 18.04
N THR A 9 -7.88 -24.68 17.64
CA THR A 9 -8.78 -24.92 16.51
C THR A 9 -7.89 -25.03 15.27
N VAL A 10 -7.68 -26.24 14.79
CA VAL A 10 -7.06 -26.44 13.47
C VAL A 10 -8.10 -26.03 12.44
N ILE A 11 -7.90 -24.88 11.82
CA ILE A 11 -8.68 -24.49 10.65
C ILE A 11 -8.07 -25.28 9.50
N ASP A 12 -8.84 -26.22 8.96
CA ASP A 12 -8.48 -26.90 7.71
C ASP A 12 -8.71 -25.89 6.59
N VAL A 13 -7.62 -25.38 6.03
CA VAL A 13 -7.65 -24.38 4.96
C VAL A 13 -7.34 -25.10 3.66
N ASP A 14 -8.34 -25.20 2.79
CA ASP A 14 -8.11 -25.59 1.41
C ASP A 14 -7.36 -24.45 0.70
N LEU A 15 -6.14 -24.72 0.25
CA LEU A 15 -5.34 -23.77 -0.53
C LEU A 15 -5.69 -23.95 -2.00
N TYR A 16 -6.23 -22.89 -2.60
CA TYR A 16 -6.47 -22.82 -4.04
C TYR A 16 -5.43 -21.90 -4.67
N ARG A 17 -4.86 -22.33 -5.80
CA ARG A 17 -4.07 -21.45 -6.67
C ARG A 17 -5.01 -20.80 -7.66
N ILE A 18 -4.96 -19.48 -7.73
CA ILE A 18 -5.76 -18.66 -8.63
C ILE A 18 -4.79 -18.00 -9.61
N ALA A 19 -5.16 -17.98 -10.90
CA ALA A 19 -4.36 -17.34 -11.96
C ALA A 19 -2.91 -17.82 -12.04
N GLU A 20 -2.69 -19.13 -11.88
CA GLU A 20 -1.37 -19.76 -12.05
C GLU A 20 -0.84 -19.42 -13.46
N ASP A 21 0.42 -18.97 -13.54
CA ASP A 21 1.10 -18.50 -14.76
C ASP A 21 0.54 -17.20 -15.41
N MET A 22 -0.41 -16.50 -14.76
CA MET A 22 -0.99 -15.26 -15.28
C MET A 22 -0.54 -14.01 -14.51
N VAL A 23 -0.14 -14.19 -13.27
CA VAL A 23 0.29 -13.11 -12.36
C VAL A 23 1.72 -13.40 -11.92
N ASP A 24 2.61 -12.45 -12.16
CA ASP A 24 4.01 -12.49 -11.75
C ASP A 24 4.31 -11.35 -10.78
N GLY A 25 4.92 -11.70 -9.63
CA GLY A 25 5.30 -10.75 -8.59
C GLY A 25 4.16 -9.90 -8.01
N PRO A 26 2.96 -10.47 -7.67
CA PRO A 26 1.90 -9.68 -7.05
C PRO A 26 2.30 -9.21 -5.66
N GLU A 27 2.02 -7.94 -5.33
CA GLU A 27 2.26 -7.35 -4.00
C GLU A 27 0.95 -7.14 -3.24
N ALA A 28 -0.01 -6.43 -3.83
CA ALA A 28 -1.29 -6.15 -3.22
C ALA A 28 -2.46 -6.83 -3.92
N ILE A 29 -3.56 -6.94 -3.18
CA ILE A 29 -4.85 -7.41 -3.66
C ILE A 29 -5.92 -6.42 -3.20
N ALA A 30 -6.75 -5.95 -4.13
CA ALA A 30 -7.94 -5.16 -3.84
C ALA A 30 -9.20 -5.86 -4.35
N PHE A 31 -10.34 -5.60 -3.71
CA PHE A 31 -11.64 -6.09 -4.13
C PHE A 31 -12.58 -4.94 -4.43
N ASP A 32 -13.31 -5.01 -5.53
CA ASP A 32 -14.40 -4.10 -5.81
C ASP A 32 -15.70 -4.51 -5.08
N ASP A 33 -16.73 -3.68 -5.18
CA ASP A 33 -18.04 -3.93 -4.55
C ASP A 33 -18.78 -5.15 -5.14
N GLU A 34 -18.39 -5.61 -6.32
CA GLU A 34 -18.91 -6.83 -6.95
C GLU A 34 -18.14 -8.09 -6.52
N GLY A 35 -17.03 -7.90 -5.80
CA GLY A 35 -16.16 -8.97 -5.30
C GLY A 35 -15.22 -9.52 -6.37
N LYS A 36 -14.93 -8.75 -7.42
CA LYS A 36 -13.81 -9.03 -8.33
C LYS A 36 -12.52 -8.69 -7.61
N MET A 37 -11.51 -9.49 -7.82
CA MET A 37 -10.19 -9.30 -7.24
C MET A 37 -9.27 -8.63 -8.26
N TYR A 38 -8.59 -7.58 -7.83
CA TYR A 38 -7.59 -6.86 -8.61
C TYR A 38 -6.22 -7.09 -8.01
N THR A 39 -5.24 -7.36 -8.84
CA THR A 39 -3.85 -7.51 -8.41
C THR A 39 -2.90 -6.91 -9.43
N ALA A 40 -1.74 -6.48 -8.94
CA ALA A 40 -0.68 -5.93 -9.77
C ALA A 40 0.24 -7.02 -10.32
N ASN A 41 0.79 -6.78 -11.49
CA ASN A 41 1.80 -7.62 -12.10
C ASN A 41 3.13 -6.87 -12.24
N GLU A 42 4.25 -7.60 -12.25
CA GLU A 42 5.59 -6.99 -12.31
C GLU A 42 5.83 -6.15 -13.57
N ASP A 43 5.14 -6.48 -14.66
CA ASP A 43 5.23 -5.77 -15.95
C ASP A 43 4.32 -4.53 -16.06
N GLY A 44 3.72 -4.09 -14.96
CA GLY A 44 2.86 -2.91 -14.89
C GLY A 44 1.37 -3.16 -15.15
N ARG A 45 0.98 -4.39 -15.49
CA ARG A 45 -0.44 -4.71 -15.67
C ARG A 45 -1.18 -4.76 -14.32
N ILE A 46 -2.40 -4.27 -14.34
CA ILE A 46 -3.40 -4.54 -13.30
C ILE A 46 -4.34 -5.63 -13.86
N ILE A 47 -4.38 -6.76 -13.19
CA ILE A 47 -5.12 -7.94 -13.63
C ILE A 47 -6.36 -8.11 -12.75
N VAL A 48 -7.50 -8.37 -13.38
CA VAL A 48 -8.77 -8.68 -12.72
C VAL A 48 -9.04 -10.17 -12.77
N LEU A 49 -9.35 -10.73 -11.62
CA LEU A 49 -9.85 -12.08 -11.46
C LEU A 49 -11.34 -12.01 -11.09
N PRO A 50 -12.24 -12.36 -12.02
CA PRO A 50 -13.66 -12.33 -11.76
C PRO A 50 -14.08 -13.31 -10.66
N ARG A 51 -15.06 -12.88 -9.85
CA ARG A 51 -15.55 -13.67 -8.70
C ARG A 51 -16.10 -15.05 -9.10
N ASP A 52 -16.66 -15.18 -10.29
CA ASP A 52 -17.25 -16.41 -10.81
C ASP A 52 -16.22 -17.41 -11.34
N GLY A 53 -14.92 -17.07 -11.29
CA GLY A 53 -13.82 -17.91 -11.74
C GLY A 53 -13.68 -17.97 -13.26
N THR A 54 -14.31 -17.04 -14.00
CA THR A 54 -14.04 -16.88 -15.43
C THR A 54 -12.61 -16.38 -15.68
N ASP A 55 -12.19 -16.39 -16.95
CA ASP A 55 -10.82 -16.07 -17.32
C ASP A 55 -10.42 -14.66 -16.83
N PRO A 56 -9.26 -14.52 -16.17
CA PRO A 56 -8.68 -13.23 -15.82
C PRO A 56 -8.44 -12.36 -17.06
N TYR A 57 -8.45 -11.04 -16.86
CA TYR A 57 -8.19 -10.09 -17.94
C TYR A 57 -7.39 -8.88 -17.45
N ASP A 58 -6.69 -8.22 -18.37
CA ASP A 58 -5.97 -7.00 -18.11
C ASP A 58 -6.98 -5.83 -18.00
N PHE A 59 -6.95 -5.12 -16.87
CA PHE A 59 -7.81 -3.97 -16.61
C PHE A 59 -7.14 -2.67 -17.03
N ALA A 60 -5.88 -2.49 -16.67
CA ALA A 60 -5.08 -1.33 -17.00
C ALA A 60 -3.61 -1.71 -17.13
N GLN A 61 -2.83 -0.84 -17.74
CA GLN A 61 -1.38 -0.96 -17.88
C GLN A 61 -0.74 0.33 -17.40
N THR A 62 -0.02 0.28 -16.27
CA THR A 62 0.88 1.37 -15.88
C THR A 62 2.20 1.24 -16.65
N GLU A 63 2.92 2.33 -16.78
CA GLU A 63 4.28 2.27 -17.38
C GLU A 63 5.34 1.90 -16.32
N GLY A 64 4.90 1.63 -15.09
CA GLY A 64 5.73 1.41 -13.92
C GLY A 64 5.63 0.02 -13.32
N ARG A 65 5.70 -0.01 -12.00
CA ARG A 65 5.59 -1.21 -11.16
C ARG A 65 4.56 -0.94 -10.06
N PRO A 66 3.28 -1.25 -10.27
CA PRO A 66 2.27 -1.09 -9.24
C PRO A 66 2.51 -2.08 -8.08
N LEU A 67 2.46 -1.57 -6.86
CA LEU A 67 2.66 -2.30 -5.62
C LEU A 67 1.39 -2.27 -4.77
N GLY A 68 1.05 -1.13 -4.15
CA GLY A 68 -0.15 -0.96 -3.34
C GLY A 68 -1.41 -0.68 -4.16
N LEU A 69 -2.52 -1.29 -3.80
CA LEU A 69 -3.81 -1.16 -4.49
C LEU A 69 -4.94 -0.97 -3.48
N LYS A 70 -5.79 0.05 -3.67
CA LYS A 70 -7.02 0.23 -2.89
C LYS A 70 -8.08 0.99 -3.67
N PHE A 71 -9.35 0.59 -3.55
CA PHE A 71 -10.44 1.36 -4.11
C PHE A 71 -10.79 2.57 -3.25
N ASP A 72 -11.00 3.72 -3.91
CA ASP A 72 -11.57 4.90 -3.28
C ASP A 72 -13.11 4.80 -3.15
N LEU A 73 -13.73 5.80 -2.52
CA LEU A 73 -15.18 5.83 -2.32
C LEU A 73 -15.96 6.07 -3.63
N GLN A 74 -15.31 6.47 -4.70
CA GLN A 74 -15.89 6.69 -6.03
C GLN A 74 -15.78 5.45 -6.92
N GLY A 75 -15.07 4.42 -6.47
CA GLY A 75 -14.83 3.18 -7.20
C GLY A 75 -13.64 3.26 -8.16
N ASN A 76 -12.78 4.28 -8.03
CA ASN A 76 -11.51 4.30 -8.74
C ASN A 76 -10.48 3.47 -7.98
N LEU A 77 -9.62 2.77 -8.71
CA LEU A 77 -8.51 2.03 -8.11
C LEU A 77 -7.33 2.99 -7.91
N ILE A 78 -7.00 3.28 -6.67
CA ILE A 78 -5.81 4.05 -6.30
C ILE A 78 -4.63 3.09 -6.23
N VAL A 79 -3.53 3.51 -6.85
CA VAL A 79 -2.34 2.68 -7.03
C VAL A 79 -1.11 3.42 -6.51
N ALA A 80 -0.35 2.78 -5.64
CA ALA A 80 1.01 3.16 -5.33
C ALA A 80 1.92 2.45 -6.33
N ASP A 81 2.46 3.21 -7.30
CA ASP A 81 3.34 2.66 -8.33
C ASP A 81 4.78 3.09 -8.06
N ALA A 82 5.69 2.12 -8.00
CA ALA A 82 7.07 2.34 -7.61
C ALA A 82 7.81 3.35 -8.48
N TYR A 83 7.44 3.49 -9.75
CA TYR A 83 8.10 4.37 -10.70
C TYR A 83 7.27 5.59 -11.09
N GLU A 84 5.94 5.43 -11.15
CA GLU A 84 5.02 6.45 -11.63
C GLU A 84 4.41 7.28 -10.47
N GLY A 85 4.61 6.87 -9.21
CA GLY A 85 4.10 7.55 -8.04
C GLY A 85 2.68 7.15 -7.66
N LEU A 86 1.86 8.09 -7.22
CA LEU A 86 0.48 7.85 -6.82
C LEU A 86 -0.46 8.05 -8.02
N LEU A 87 -1.20 7.01 -8.38
CA LEU A 87 -2.09 6.98 -9.54
C LEU A 87 -3.55 6.76 -9.13
N SER A 88 -4.48 7.19 -9.96
CA SER A 88 -5.89 6.82 -9.92
C SER A 88 -6.29 6.20 -11.25
N ILE A 89 -6.95 5.04 -11.21
CA ILE A 89 -7.45 4.34 -12.39
C ILE A 89 -8.98 4.29 -12.29
N ASP A 90 -9.66 4.89 -13.25
CA ASP A 90 -11.12 4.91 -13.26
C ASP A 90 -11.72 3.55 -13.68
N THR A 91 -13.04 3.43 -13.62
CA THR A 91 -13.76 2.19 -13.96
C THR A 91 -13.61 1.75 -15.41
N THR A 92 -13.06 2.59 -16.28
CA THR A 92 -12.77 2.29 -17.69
C THR A 92 -11.33 1.87 -17.94
N GLY A 93 -10.47 1.97 -16.90
CA GLY A 93 -9.04 1.69 -16.99
C GLY A 93 -8.20 2.91 -17.39
N GLU A 94 -8.79 4.13 -17.44
CA GLU A 94 -8.05 5.35 -17.72
C GLU A 94 -7.24 5.77 -16.48
N ILE A 95 -5.95 6.03 -16.69
CA ILE A 95 -4.99 6.35 -15.63
C ILE A 95 -4.79 7.86 -15.52
N THR A 96 -4.89 8.37 -14.30
CA THR A 96 -4.56 9.75 -13.93
C THR A 96 -3.44 9.73 -12.90
N ILE A 97 -2.37 10.47 -13.13
CA ILE A 97 -1.31 10.68 -12.14
C ILE A 97 -1.81 11.69 -11.12
N LEU A 98 -1.85 11.29 -9.85
CA LEU A 98 -2.26 12.15 -8.73
C LEU A 98 -1.08 12.94 -8.16
N SER A 99 0.05 12.26 -7.94
CA SER A 99 1.24 12.89 -7.35
C SER A 99 2.50 12.09 -7.69
N THR A 100 3.61 12.82 -7.93
CA THR A 100 4.94 12.24 -8.21
C THR A 100 6.03 12.79 -7.31
N GLU A 101 5.71 13.80 -6.47
CA GLU A 101 6.68 14.45 -5.59
C GLU A 101 6.01 15.08 -4.37
N CYS A 102 6.81 15.35 -3.35
CA CYS A 102 6.43 16.19 -2.22
C CYS A 102 7.57 17.16 -1.90
N ASP A 103 7.26 18.46 -1.75
CA ASP A 103 8.25 19.52 -1.49
C ASP A 103 9.41 19.55 -2.51
N SER A 104 9.11 19.31 -3.80
CA SER A 104 10.09 19.21 -4.90
C SER A 104 11.07 18.02 -4.77
N LEU A 105 10.77 17.06 -3.92
CA LEU A 105 11.52 15.81 -3.81
C LEU A 105 10.69 14.68 -4.45
N PRO A 106 11.10 14.14 -5.60
CA PRO A 106 10.39 13.07 -6.29
C PRO A 106 10.20 11.83 -5.42
N PHE A 107 9.15 11.06 -5.69
CA PHE A 107 9.03 9.69 -5.19
C PHE A 107 9.92 8.78 -6.05
N LEU A 108 10.60 7.83 -5.42
CA LEU A 108 11.43 6.86 -6.13
C LEU A 108 10.97 5.42 -5.92
N LEU A 109 10.15 5.18 -4.90
CA LEU A 109 9.62 3.86 -4.60
C LEU A 109 8.31 3.98 -3.81
N THR A 110 7.24 4.47 -4.47
CA THR A 110 5.91 4.50 -3.87
C THR A 110 5.42 3.06 -3.70
N ASP A 111 5.06 2.66 -2.46
CA ASP A 111 4.95 1.24 -2.12
C ASP A 111 3.52 0.82 -1.73
N ASP A 112 2.96 1.37 -0.66
CA ASP A 112 1.64 0.97 -0.16
C ASP A 112 0.78 2.17 0.23
N LEU A 113 -0.53 1.96 0.38
CA LEU A 113 -1.47 3.02 0.70
C LEU A 113 -2.68 2.55 1.49
N ASP A 114 -3.29 3.49 2.21
CA ASP A 114 -4.63 3.38 2.78
C ASP A 114 -5.41 4.68 2.59
N ILE A 115 -6.75 4.62 2.61
CA ILE A 115 -7.64 5.75 2.29
C ILE A 115 -8.61 5.97 3.44
N SER A 116 -8.69 7.22 3.91
CA SER A 116 -9.65 7.61 4.95
C SER A 116 -11.08 7.79 4.43
N SER A 117 -12.03 7.87 5.34
CA SER A 117 -13.44 8.08 5.03
C SER A 117 -13.76 9.43 4.38
N ASP A 118 -12.89 10.42 4.52
CA ASP A 118 -12.95 11.73 3.85
C ASP A 118 -12.15 11.79 2.54
N GLY A 119 -11.50 10.67 2.16
CA GLY A 119 -10.82 10.50 0.88
C GLY A 119 -9.33 10.87 0.88
N ILE A 120 -8.73 11.21 2.02
CA ILE A 120 -7.29 11.43 2.12
C ILE A 120 -6.56 10.10 1.89
N ILE A 121 -5.56 10.10 1.02
CA ILE A 121 -4.74 8.94 0.70
C ILE A 121 -3.45 9.03 1.48
N TYR A 122 -3.24 8.10 2.43
CA TYR A 122 -1.98 7.94 3.16
C TYR A 122 -1.15 6.89 2.45
N PHE A 123 0.10 7.21 2.13
CA PHE A 123 0.94 6.30 1.36
C PHE A 123 2.41 6.39 1.77
N SER A 124 3.15 5.33 1.49
CA SER A 124 4.58 5.26 1.71
C SER A 124 5.36 5.50 0.42
N ASP A 125 6.51 6.15 0.58
CA ASP A 125 7.60 6.14 -0.39
C ASP A 125 8.78 5.47 0.32
N ALA A 126 9.08 4.24 -0.08
CA ALA A 126 10.00 3.36 0.66
C ALA A 126 11.42 3.91 0.70
N SER A 127 11.81 4.67 -0.33
CA SER A 127 13.09 5.34 -0.41
C SER A 127 13.03 6.56 -1.32
N SER A 128 13.54 7.70 -0.85
CA SER A 128 13.76 8.91 -1.66
C SER A 128 15.14 8.94 -2.37
N VAL A 129 15.91 7.86 -2.27
CA VAL A 129 17.29 7.76 -2.80
C VAL A 129 17.45 6.58 -3.75
N ASN A 130 16.78 5.46 -3.47
CA ASN A 130 16.89 4.21 -4.22
C ASN A 130 15.55 3.86 -4.87
N ASN A 131 15.61 3.22 -6.03
CA ASN A 131 14.49 2.56 -6.68
C ASN A 131 14.80 1.08 -6.92
N LEU A 132 13.85 0.32 -7.48
CA LEU A 132 14.01 -1.12 -7.71
C LEU A 132 15.10 -1.46 -8.75
N GLU A 133 15.48 -0.51 -9.61
CA GLU A 133 16.48 -0.75 -10.65
C GLU A 133 17.90 -0.61 -10.14
N ASN A 134 18.17 0.36 -9.26
CA ASN A 134 19.54 0.64 -8.84
C ASN A 134 20.02 -0.23 -7.67
N ASN A 135 19.24 -1.24 -7.22
CA ASN A 135 19.60 -2.26 -6.24
C ASN A 135 20.62 -1.75 -5.21
N GLY A 136 20.36 -0.53 -4.68
CA GLY A 136 21.26 0.14 -3.78
C GLY A 136 21.47 -0.71 -2.52
N ASP A 137 22.72 -0.82 -2.07
CA ASP A 137 23.07 -1.47 -0.81
C ASP A 137 22.48 -0.75 0.42
N ASP A 138 21.71 0.34 0.22
CA ASP A 138 21.27 1.29 1.24
C ASP A 138 19.80 1.19 1.64
N TRP A 139 19.16 0.02 1.48
CA TRP A 139 17.81 -0.23 2.02
C TRP A 139 17.74 -0.13 3.56
N GLY A 140 18.88 -0.10 4.22
CA GLY A 140 19.02 0.09 5.66
C GLY A 140 19.16 1.54 6.11
N GLU A 141 19.08 2.54 5.21
CA GLU A 141 19.20 3.95 5.55
C GLU A 141 17.84 4.61 5.75
N PRO A 142 17.76 5.66 6.61
CA PRO A 142 16.49 6.32 6.97
C PRO A 142 16.07 7.35 5.91
N ASN A 143 15.72 6.90 4.73
CA ASN A 143 15.34 7.74 3.59
C ASN A 143 13.91 7.50 3.08
N GLY A 144 13.14 6.66 3.76
CA GLY A 144 11.72 6.45 3.49
C GLY A 144 10.82 7.52 4.11
N ARG A 145 9.62 7.68 3.56
CA ARG A 145 8.63 8.70 3.93
C ARG A 145 7.23 8.11 4.10
N LEU A 146 6.44 8.70 5.00
CA LEU A 146 4.99 8.57 5.05
C LEU A 146 4.39 9.90 4.60
N LEU A 147 3.46 9.84 3.66
CA LEU A 147 2.86 10.99 2.99
C LEU A 147 1.34 10.94 3.06
N ALA A 148 0.69 12.09 2.86
CA ALA A 148 -0.75 12.20 2.69
C ALA A 148 -1.06 13.05 1.45
N TYR A 149 -1.91 12.53 0.56
CA TYR A 149 -2.44 13.26 -0.58
C TYR A 149 -3.90 13.63 -0.33
N ASP A 150 -4.23 14.90 -0.51
CA ASP A 150 -5.59 15.42 -0.41
C ASP A 150 -6.18 15.64 -1.81
N PRO A 151 -7.16 14.84 -2.23
CA PRO A 151 -7.78 14.97 -3.55
C PRO A 151 -8.63 16.24 -3.72
N GLN A 152 -8.97 16.97 -2.64
CA GLN A 152 -9.71 18.22 -2.73
C GLN A 152 -8.80 19.38 -3.10
N THR A 153 -7.56 19.37 -2.65
CA THR A 153 -6.56 20.39 -2.93
C THR A 153 -5.56 19.99 -3.99
N ASN A 154 -5.45 18.71 -4.30
CA ASN A 154 -4.41 18.07 -5.11
C ASN A 154 -3.00 18.32 -4.55
N GLU A 155 -2.87 18.37 -3.23
CA GLU A 155 -1.61 18.60 -2.55
C GLU A 155 -1.15 17.35 -1.83
N THR A 156 0.16 17.10 -1.86
CA THR A 156 0.82 16.07 -1.07
C THR A 156 1.58 16.70 0.08
N SER A 157 1.39 16.16 1.28
CA SER A 157 2.05 16.60 2.50
C SER A 157 2.93 15.50 3.08
N LEU A 158 4.11 15.88 3.56
CA LEU A 158 4.99 14.99 4.31
C LEU A 158 4.49 14.88 5.75
N LEU A 159 4.21 13.65 6.20
CA LEU A 159 3.81 13.37 7.59
C LEU A 159 5.01 12.93 8.44
N LEU A 160 5.84 12.03 7.90
CA LEU A 160 6.99 11.48 8.60
C LEU A 160 8.08 11.13 7.60
N ASP A 161 9.30 11.53 7.89
CA ASP A 161 10.51 11.19 7.16
C ASP A 161 11.47 10.32 8.00
N GLY A 162 12.59 9.96 7.41
CA GLY A 162 13.61 9.18 8.10
C GLY A 162 13.16 7.78 8.47
N LEU A 163 12.29 7.16 7.67
CA LEU A 163 11.85 5.78 7.82
C LEU A 163 12.82 4.82 7.14
N TYR A 164 13.01 3.65 7.74
CA TYR A 164 13.90 2.60 7.23
C TYR A 164 13.12 1.63 6.34
N PHE A 165 13.06 1.89 5.05
CA PHE A 165 12.26 1.19 4.06
C PHE A 165 10.77 1.21 4.45
N ALA A 166 10.14 2.38 4.24
CA ALA A 166 8.72 2.58 4.52
C ALA A 166 7.88 1.75 3.55
N ASN A 167 7.18 0.74 4.07
CA ASN A 167 6.40 -0.22 3.31
C ASN A 167 4.92 -0.14 3.72
N GLY A 168 4.29 -1.23 4.11
CA GLY A 168 2.88 -1.34 4.43
C GLY A 168 2.30 -0.16 5.22
N VAL A 169 1.16 0.36 4.79
CA VAL A 169 0.41 1.47 5.39
C VAL A 169 -0.97 0.99 5.81
N ALA A 170 -1.43 1.36 7.00
CA ALA A 170 -2.77 1.05 7.45
C ALA A 170 -3.34 2.13 8.38
N LEU A 171 -4.56 2.59 8.11
CA LEU A 171 -5.33 3.46 8.99
C LEU A 171 -5.93 2.68 10.15
N ALA A 172 -5.99 3.33 11.31
CA ALA A 172 -6.81 2.84 12.41
C ALA A 172 -8.30 2.84 12.01
N PRO A 173 -9.11 1.90 12.53
CA PRO A 173 -10.55 1.85 12.22
C PRO A 173 -11.32 3.11 12.62
N ASP A 174 -10.81 3.88 13.57
CA ASP A 174 -11.35 5.18 14.01
C ASP A 174 -10.63 6.38 13.40
N GLU A 175 -9.70 6.12 12.48
CA GLU A 175 -8.87 7.10 11.77
C GLU A 175 -8.06 8.04 12.68
N SER A 176 -7.86 7.65 13.95
CA SER A 176 -7.11 8.46 14.90
C SER A 176 -5.59 8.44 14.65
N TYR A 177 -5.09 7.45 13.92
CA TYR A 177 -3.68 7.32 13.55
C TYR A 177 -3.51 6.49 12.28
N VAL A 178 -2.34 6.62 11.68
CA VAL A 178 -1.85 5.75 10.61
C VAL A 178 -0.62 4.96 11.08
N LEU A 179 -0.54 3.71 10.67
CA LEU A 179 0.61 2.84 10.87
C LEU A 179 1.43 2.78 9.59
N VAL A 180 2.74 2.71 9.73
CA VAL A 180 3.66 2.44 8.62
C VAL A 180 4.73 1.45 9.07
N ASN A 181 5.00 0.45 8.22
CA ASN A 181 6.05 -0.51 8.47
C ASN A 181 7.43 0.06 8.11
N GLU A 182 8.42 -0.14 8.99
CA GLU A 182 9.83 0.03 8.68
C GLU A 182 10.44 -1.37 8.48
N SER A 183 10.42 -1.86 7.22
CA SER A 183 10.78 -3.26 6.90
C SER A 183 12.21 -3.59 7.25
N SER A 184 13.16 -2.66 7.04
CA SER A 184 14.58 -2.87 7.36
C SER A 184 14.86 -2.99 8.86
N LEU A 185 13.97 -2.46 9.71
CA LEU A 185 14.11 -2.56 11.17
C LEU A 185 13.14 -3.55 11.82
N GLY A 186 12.26 -4.19 11.05
CA GLY A 186 11.26 -5.11 11.57
C GLY A 186 10.37 -4.48 12.64
N ARG A 187 9.92 -3.26 12.42
CA ARG A 187 9.05 -2.54 13.36
C ARG A 187 7.94 -1.79 12.64
N VAL A 188 6.90 -1.40 13.38
CA VAL A 188 5.78 -0.59 12.93
C VAL A 188 5.84 0.75 13.66
N ARG A 189 5.73 1.84 12.91
CA ARG A 189 5.57 3.19 13.46
C ARG A 189 4.10 3.58 13.45
N ARG A 190 3.69 4.37 14.42
CA ARG A 190 2.40 5.04 14.47
C ARG A 190 2.61 6.54 14.34
N TYR A 191 1.81 7.17 13.47
CA TYR A 191 1.70 8.62 13.37
C TYR A 191 0.27 9.03 13.72
N TRP A 192 0.13 9.91 14.71
CA TRP A 192 -1.18 10.34 15.21
C TRP A 192 -1.78 11.41 14.31
N LEU A 193 -3.01 11.16 13.79
CA LEU A 193 -3.77 12.05 12.93
C LEU A 193 -4.73 12.92 13.75
N ALA A 194 -5.21 12.43 14.90
CA ALA A 194 -6.18 13.11 15.73
C ALA A 194 -5.90 12.93 17.22
N GLY A 195 -6.54 13.78 18.05
CA GLY A 195 -6.44 13.71 19.50
C GLY A 195 -5.25 14.54 20.06
N PRO A 196 -4.89 14.30 21.34
CA PRO A 196 -3.89 15.13 22.04
C PRO A 196 -2.47 14.96 21.49
N ASN A 197 -2.20 13.85 20.78
CA ASN A 197 -0.89 13.53 20.24
C ASN A 197 -0.77 13.83 18.73
N THR A 198 -1.73 14.53 18.15
CA THR A 198 -1.72 14.84 16.69
C THR A 198 -0.36 15.37 16.25
N GLY A 199 0.19 14.75 15.18
CA GLY A 199 1.51 15.09 14.66
C GLY A 199 2.69 14.39 15.35
N GLU A 200 2.44 13.66 16.45
CA GLU A 200 3.48 12.88 17.12
C GLU A 200 3.63 11.49 16.50
N THR A 201 4.80 10.89 16.70
CA THR A 201 5.10 9.53 16.21
C THR A 201 5.79 8.70 17.28
N GLU A 202 5.53 7.39 17.26
CA GLU A 202 6.16 6.45 18.20
C GLU A 202 6.33 5.06 17.53
N VAL A 203 7.14 4.21 18.13
CA VAL A 203 7.17 2.79 17.78
C VAL A 203 5.92 2.11 18.35
N PHE A 204 5.06 1.63 17.47
CA PHE A 204 3.83 0.93 17.85
C PHE A 204 4.10 -0.52 18.24
N SER A 205 4.94 -1.22 17.47
CA SER A 205 5.30 -2.63 17.69
C SER A 205 6.62 -2.99 17.03
N TYR A 206 7.25 -4.04 17.56
CA TYR A 206 8.32 -4.75 16.85
C TYR A 206 7.73 -6.05 16.30
N ILE A 207 8.10 -6.41 15.07
CA ILE A 207 7.61 -7.62 14.38
C ILE A 207 8.41 -8.84 14.83
N TYR A 208 9.67 -8.61 15.22
CA TYR A 208 10.56 -9.65 15.75
C TYR A 208 10.86 -9.33 17.22
N GLY A 209 10.35 -10.16 18.11
CA GLY A 209 10.62 -10.13 19.54
C GLY A 209 11.71 -11.14 19.91
#